data_a25f87442436d82d0bb7c42053003b90
#
_entry.id   a25f87442436d82d0bb7c42053003b90
#
_cell.length_a   1.000
_cell.length_b   1.000
_cell.length_c   1.000
_cell.angle_alpha   90.00
_cell.angle_beta   90.00
_cell.angle_gamma   90.00
#
_symmetry.space_group_name_H-M   'P 1'
#
loop_
_entity.id
_entity.type
_entity.pdbx_description
1 polymer ?
#
loop_
_entity_poly.entity_id
_entity_poly.type
_entity_poly.pdbx_seq_one_letter_code
_entity_poly.pdbx_strand_id
1 'polypeptide(L)'
;VYSMVNKAPVTVLRSAEDGKVVMPLETADISRLEAEGWKAPEVFTAKGRDGKTDMWGLIVRPTNFDPNRKYPVIEYIYHGPGDHYVPKTFIPYNWYMTSLAELGFIVVMVDGMGTSFRSREFENVCYKNLKDAGLPDHIAWIKAAGEKYPYMDMDRVGIYGCSAGGQ
;
A
#
# COMPACT_ATOMS: atom_id res chain seq x y z
N VAL A 1 -14.08 6.88 -15.12
CA VAL A 1 -12.81 7.29 -14.53
C VAL A 1 -12.06 6.04 -14.11
N TYR A 2 -10.76 5.99 -14.35
CA TYR A 2 -9.88 4.96 -13.82
C TYR A 2 -8.59 5.58 -13.30
N SER A 3 -8.05 4.99 -12.25
CA SER A 3 -6.79 5.38 -11.65
C SER A 3 -6.14 4.16 -10.96
N MET A 4 -4.90 4.30 -10.57
CA MET A 4 -4.21 3.38 -9.67
C MET A 4 -3.51 4.20 -8.59
N VAL A 5 -3.07 3.59 -7.52
CA VAL A 5 -2.39 4.32 -6.43
C VAL A 5 -1.20 5.15 -6.93
N ASN A 6 -0.55 4.69 -7.97
CA ASN A 6 0.61 5.32 -8.62
C ASN A 6 0.30 5.88 -10.02
N LYS A 7 -0.97 6.04 -10.37
CA LYS A 7 -1.38 6.56 -11.67
C LYS A 7 -2.54 7.53 -11.51
N ALA A 8 -2.32 8.77 -11.91
CA ALA A 8 -3.30 9.84 -11.87
C ALA A 8 -4.61 9.47 -12.60
N PRO A 9 -5.76 10.02 -12.16
CA PRO A 9 -7.05 9.74 -12.77
C PRO A 9 -7.14 10.10 -14.24
N VAL A 10 -7.72 9.20 -15.03
CA VAL A 10 -8.07 9.42 -16.43
C VAL A 10 -9.57 9.21 -16.59
N THR A 11 -10.24 10.17 -17.18
CA THR A 11 -11.68 10.15 -17.46
C THR A 11 -11.90 9.97 -18.96
N VAL A 12 -12.71 8.98 -19.32
CA VAL A 12 -13.06 8.69 -20.71
C VAL A 12 -14.56 8.47 -20.83
N LEU A 13 -15.11 8.79 -21.98
CA LEU A 13 -16.45 8.35 -22.39
C LEU A 13 -16.33 6.98 -23.05
N ARG A 14 -17.19 6.04 -22.65
CA ARG A 14 -17.27 4.70 -23.25
C ARG A 14 -18.64 4.45 -23.83
N SER A 15 -18.68 3.68 -24.91
CA SER A 15 -19.92 3.13 -25.46
C SER A 15 -20.57 2.20 -24.44
N ALA A 16 -21.89 2.33 -24.26
CA ALA A 16 -22.66 1.43 -23.42
C ALA A 16 -22.89 0.05 -24.06
N GLU A 17 -22.70 -0.05 -25.39
CA GLU A 17 -22.94 -1.29 -26.13
C GLU A 17 -21.77 -2.26 -26.04
N ASP A 18 -20.53 -1.77 -26.20
CA ASP A 18 -19.33 -2.61 -26.31
C ASP A 18 -18.17 -2.20 -25.38
N GLY A 19 -18.36 -1.16 -24.56
CA GLY A 19 -17.35 -0.66 -23.62
C GLY A 19 -16.14 0.03 -24.25
N LYS A 20 -16.10 0.20 -25.58
CA LYS A 20 -15.00 0.88 -26.24
C LYS A 20 -14.93 2.35 -25.87
N VAL A 21 -13.71 2.89 -25.81
CA VAL A 21 -13.50 4.31 -25.59
C VAL A 21 -13.98 5.10 -26.79
N VAL A 22 -14.96 5.97 -26.59
CA VAL A 22 -15.51 6.88 -27.59
C VAL A 22 -14.61 8.12 -27.69
N MET A 23 -14.26 8.69 -26.53
CA MET A 23 -13.35 9.84 -26.48
C MET A 23 -12.72 10.01 -25.09
N PRO A 24 -11.50 10.55 -25.00
CA PRO A 24 -10.93 11.03 -23.74
C PRO A 24 -11.69 12.30 -23.30
N LEU A 25 -11.91 12.46 -22.01
CA LEU A 25 -12.55 13.65 -21.43
C LEU A 25 -11.54 14.48 -20.63
N GLU A 26 -10.78 13.84 -19.72
CA GLU A 26 -9.87 14.53 -18.82
C GLU A 26 -8.76 13.59 -18.35
N THR A 27 -7.58 14.13 -18.18
CA THR A 27 -6.46 13.48 -17.47
C THR A 27 -5.99 14.43 -16.38
N ALA A 28 -5.97 13.98 -15.15
CA ALA A 28 -5.55 14.82 -14.04
C ALA A 28 -4.08 15.26 -14.22
N ASP A 29 -3.86 16.57 -14.18
CA ASP A 29 -2.51 17.14 -14.20
C ASP A 29 -1.93 17.15 -12.77
N ILE A 30 -0.84 16.41 -12.58
CA ILE A 30 -0.11 16.32 -11.31
C ILE A 30 1.26 16.99 -11.38
N SER A 31 1.55 17.76 -12.43
CA SER A 31 2.86 18.38 -12.65
C SER A 31 3.31 19.28 -11.49
N ARG A 32 2.38 20.03 -10.89
CA ARG A 32 2.67 20.87 -9.71
C ARG A 32 3.01 20.03 -8.48
N LEU A 33 2.34 18.89 -8.30
CA LEU A 33 2.61 17.97 -7.19
C LEU A 33 4.01 17.34 -7.35
N GLU A 34 4.36 16.93 -8.57
CA GLU A 34 5.69 16.38 -8.88
C GLU A 34 6.81 17.43 -8.75
N ALA A 35 6.53 18.69 -9.12
CA ALA A 35 7.47 19.80 -8.97
C ALA A 35 7.82 20.08 -7.50
N GLU A 36 6.90 19.81 -6.56
CA GLU A 36 7.13 19.89 -5.11
C GLU A 36 7.85 18.64 -4.54
N GLY A 37 8.33 17.74 -5.41
CA GLY A 37 9.08 16.54 -5.00
C GLY A 37 8.21 15.33 -4.68
N TRP A 38 6.90 15.41 -4.83
CA TRP A 38 6.02 14.26 -4.60
C TRP A 38 6.34 13.11 -5.56
N LYS A 39 6.34 11.91 -5.02
CA LYS A 39 6.48 10.67 -5.79
C LYS A 39 5.37 9.71 -5.42
N ALA A 40 4.88 9.00 -6.42
CA ALA A 40 3.89 7.97 -6.21
C ALA A 40 4.39 6.89 -5.23
N PRO A 41 3.52 6.34 -4.38
CA PRO A 41 3.86 5.16 -3.60
C PRO A 41 4.35 4.03 -4.50
N GLU A 42 5.36 3.31 -4.05
CA GLU A 42 5.81 2.10 -4.74
C GLU A 42 4.93 0.92 -4.37
N VAL A 43 4.42 0.23 -5.37
CA VAL A 43 3.72 -1.06 -5.19
C VAL A 43 4.77 -2.15 -5.07
N PHE A 44 4.75 -2.89 -3.96
CA PHE A 44 5.64 -4.01 -3.73
C PHE A 44 4.85 -5.28 -3.40
N THR A 45 5.31 -6.40 -3.93
CA THR A 45 4.69 -7.70 -3.74
C THR A 45 5.72 -8.67 -3.19
N ALA A 46 5.34 -9.41 -2.16
CA ALA A 46 6.14 -10.50 -1.60
C ALA A 46 5.25 -11.70 -1.26
N LYS A 47 5.86 -12.86 -1.03
CA LYS A 47 5.12 -14.04 -0.59
C LYS A 47 4.72 -13.91 0.87
N GLY A 48 3.51 -14.35 1.19
CA GLY A 48 3.00 -14.43 2.55
C GLY A 48 3.55 -15.62 3.32
N ARG A 49 2.94 -15.88 4.47
CA ARG A 49 3.31 -16.95 5.42
C ARG A 49 3.39 -18.36 4.83
N ASP A 50 2.63 -18.62 3.77
CA ASP A 50 2.58 -19.91 3.09
C ASP A 50 3.68 -20.08 2.02
N GLY A 51 4.49 -19.06 1.79
CA GLY A 51 5.53 -19.02 0.76
C GLY A 51 5.01 -19.04 -0.69
N LYS A 52 3.71 -18.91 -0.90
CA LYS A 52 3.06 -19.08 -2.23
C LYS A 52 2.20 -17.88 -2.59
N THR A 53 1.33 -17.43 -1.68
CA THR A 53 0.35 -16.37 -1.93
C THR A 53 1.02 -15.01 -1.95
N ASP A 54 0.73 -14.23 -2.99
CA ASP A 54 1.25 -12.87 -3.10
C ASP A 54 0.53 -11.92 -2.13
N MET A 55 1.29 -11.22 -1.33
CA MET A 55 0.84 -10.10 -0.49
C MET A 55 1.20 -8.81 -1.19
N TRP A 56 0.20 -7.94 -1.35
CA TRP A 56 0.34 -6.64 -2.02
C TRP A 56 0.40 -5.53 -1.01
N GLY A 57 1.39 -4.68 -1.14
CA GLY A 57 1.56 -3.54 -0.24
C GLY A 57 2.13 -2.32 -0.95
N LEU A 58 2.24 -1.24 -0.18
CA LEU A 58 2.79 0.03 -0.61
C LEU A 58 3.98 0.43 0.25
N ILE A 59 4.93 1.10 -0.39
CA ILE A 59 6.05 1.78 0.26
C ILE A 59 5.95 3.26 -0.06
N VAL A 60 5.86 4.09 0.97
CA VAL A 60 5.86 5.56 0.88
C VAL A 60 7.18 6.09 1.41
N ARG A 61 7.81 6.96 0.65
CA ARG A 61 9.07 7.61 0.97
C ARG A 61 8.86 9.11 1.20
N PRO A 62 9.69 9.78 1.97
CA PRO A 62 9.65 11.23 2.08
C PRO A 62 10.00 11.91 0.74
N THR A 63 9.55 13.14 0.55
CA THR A 63 9.85 13.91 -0.67
C THR A 63 11.35 14.15 -0.87
N ASN A 64 12.11 14.27 0.23
CA ASN A 64 13.57 14.43 0.25
C ASN A 64 14.34 13.11 0.37
N PHE A 65 13.75 12.00 -0.10
CA PHE A 65 14.35 10.67 -0.02
C PHE A 65 15.74 10.59 -0.68
N ASP A 66 16.71 10.06 0.07
CA ASP A 66 18.07 9.74 -0.38
C ASP A 66 18.30 8.22 -0.29
N PRO A 67 18.51 7.50 -1.40
CA PRO A 67 18.71 6.05 -1.39
C PRO A 67 19.97 5.58 -0.67
N ASN A 68 20.92 6.50 -0.38
CA ASN A 68 22.17 6.19 0.34
C ASN A 68 22.02 6.29 1.87
N ARG A 69 20.88 6.77 2.36
CA ARG A 69 20.61 6.86 3.80
C ARG A 69 19.75 5.69 4.26
N LYS A 70 19.89 5.33 5.54
CA LYS A 70 18.98 4.39 6.20
C LYS A 70 17.87 5.13 6.92
N TYR A 71 16.65 4.62 6.76
CA TYR A 71 15.43 5.16 7.35
C TYR A 71 14.77 4.14 8.25
N PRO A 72 14.32 4.51 9.45
CA PRO A 72 13.45 3.66 10.23
C PRO A 72 12.16 3.39 9.45
N VAL A 73 11.61 2.21 9.68
CA VAL A 73 10.40 1.74 8.99
C VAL A 73 9.22 1.82 9.94
N ILE A 74 8.09 2.35 9.47
CA ILE A 74 6.83 2.29 10.21
C ILE A 74 5.79 1.60 9.34
N GLU A 75 5.19 0.55 9.87
CA GLU A 75 4.00 -0.03 9.29
C GLU A 75 2.76 0.68 9.80
N TYR A 76 1.94 1.21 8.88
CA TYR A 76 0.56 1.54 9.17
C TYR A 76 -0.29 0.31 8.94
N ILE A 77 -0.74 -0.31 10.04
CA ILE A 77 -1.50 -1.55 9.97
C ILE A 77 -2.99 -1.32 10.13
N TYR A 78 -3.76 -1.97 9.29
CA TYR A 78 -5.15 -2.30 9.49
C TYR A 78 -5.40 -3.68 8.92
N HIS A 79 -6.14 -4.53 9.62
CA HIS A 79 -6.31 -5.93 9.21
C HIS A 79 -7.68 -6.49 9.60
N GLY A 80 -7.96 -7.71 9.17
CA GLY A 80 -9.20 -8.41 9.48
C GLY A 80 -10.22 -8.33 8.34
N PRO A 81 -11.37 -9.01 8.51
CA PRO A 81 -12.38 -9.15 7.48
C PRO A 81 -13.19 -7.87 7.30
N GLY A 82 -13.84 -7.75 6.15
CA GLY A 82 -14.78 -6.68 5.83
C GLY A 82 -14.29 -5.71 4.76
N ASP A 83 -12.97 -5.55 4.61
CA ASP A 83 -12.40 -4.69 3.55
C ASP A 83 -10.98 -5.13 3.19
N HIS A 84 -10.39 -4.44 2.20
CA HIS A 84 -8.98 -4.33 1.94
C HIS A 84 -8.53 -2.91 2.33
N TYR A 85 -7.32 -2.73 2.80
CA TYR A 85 -6.91 -1.47 3.42
C TYR A 85 -5.82 -0.74 2.65
N VAL A 86 -5.00 -1.46 1.89
CA VAL A 86 -4.02 -0.84 0.99
C VAL A 86 -4.75 -0.06 -0.10
N PRO A 87 -4.51 1.26 -0.25
CA PRO A 87 -5.14 2.08 -1.28
C PRO A 87 -4.94 1.52 -2.69
N LYS A 88 -6.00 1.47 -3.48
CA LYS A 88 -5.98 0.95 -4.87
C LYS A 88 -6.14 2.06 -5.90
N THR A 89 -6.71 3.20 -5.50
CA THR A 89 -6.94 4.36 -6.35
C THR A 89 -5.93 5.46 -6.06
N PHE A 90 -5.80 6.41 -6.97
CA PHE A 90 -4.91 7.55 -6.79
C PHE A 90 -5.34 8.41 -5.60
N ILE A 91 -4.43 8.57 -4.65
CA ILE A 91 -4.57 9.45 -3.50
C ILE A 91 -3.24 10.20 -3.38
N PRO A 92 -3.17 11.49 -3.74
CA PRO A 92 -1.92 12.26 -3.73
C PRO A 92 -1.37 12.47 -2.31
N TYR A 93 -2.24 12.45 -1.33
CA TYR A 93 -1.90 12.61 0.07
C TYR A 93 -2.70 11.65 0.94
N ASN A 94 -2.01 10.74 1.61
CA ASN A 94 -2.55 9.89 2.65
C ASN A 94 -1.93 10.32 3.99
N TRP A 95 -2.70 11.02 4.80
CA TRP A 95 -2.19 11.63 6.02
C TRP A 95 -1.65 10.62 7.04
N TYR A 96 -2.12 9.37 7.03
CA TYR A 96 -1.57 8.32 7.88
C TYR A 96 -0.19 7.83 7.43
N MET A 97 0.14 7.95 6.15
CA MET A 97 1.39 7.46 5.58
C MET A 97 2.32 8.59 5.17
N THR A 98 1.82 9.55 4.38
CA THR A 98 2.64 10.65 3.85
C THR A 98 3.16 11.56 4.94
N SER A 99 2.34 11.91 5.94
CA SER A 99 2.80 12.76 7.05
C SER A 99 3.95 12.13 7.82
N LEU A 100 3.89 10.83 8.08
CA LEU A 100 4.97 10.11 8.76
C LEU A 100 6.22 9.98 7.88
N ALA A 101 6.02 9.76 6.57
CA ALA A 101 7.15 9.72 5.66
C ALA A 101 7.93 11.04 5.66
N GLU A 102 7.24 12.18 5.66
CA GLU A 102 7.89 13.51 5.72
C GLU A 102 8.65 13.77 7.04
N LEU A 103 8.35 13.03 8.10
CA LEU A 103 9.15 13.05 9.34
C LEU A 103 10.45 12.22 9.24
N GLY A 104 10.70 11.57 8.10
CA GLY A 104 11.92 10.80 7.85
C GLY A 104 11.78 9.30 8.06
N PHE A 105 10.59 8.75 7.90
CA PHE A 105 10.34 7.31 7.92
C PHE A 105 10.10 6.75 6.51
N ILE A 106 10.40 5.46 6.32
CA ILE A 106 9.77 4.68 5.27
C ILE A 106 8.47 4.13 5.84
N VAL A 107 7.35 4.49 5.23
CA VAL A 107 6.05 4.02 5.71
C VAL A 107 5.52 2.93 4.78
N VAL A 108 5.10 1.81 5.35
CA VAL A 108 4.60 0.67 4.60
C VAL A 108 3.18 0.30 5.02
N MET A 109 2.44 -0.30 4.11
CA MET A 109 1.12 -0.85 4.36
C MET A 109 0.92 -2.08 3.47
N VAL A 110 0.38 -3.16 4.01
CA VAL A 110 0.17 -4.41 3.28
C VAL A 110 -1.18 -5.02 3.63
N ASP A 111 -1.83 -5.67 2.66
CA ASP A 111 -3.02 -6.49 2.87
C ASP A 111 -2.59 -7.95 3.04
N GLY A 112 -2.56 -8.42 4.29
CA GLY A 112 -2.28 -9.82 4.64
C GLY A 112 -3.52 -10.72 4.54
N MET A 113 -3.34 -12.03 4.71
CA MET A 113 -4.45 -12.98 4.80
C MET A 113 -5.41 -12.59 5.93
N GLY A 114 -6.70 -12.71 5.68
CA GLY A 114 -7.75 -12.24 6.56
C GLY A 114 -8.46 -10.97 6.07
N THR A 115 -7.87 -10.24 5.10
CA THR A 115 -8.56 -9.15 4.42
C THR A 115 -9.46 -9.67 3.29
N SER A 116 -10.42 -8.83 2.85
CA SER A 116 -11.44 -9.23 1.89
C SER A 116 -11.03 -9.04 0.42
N PHE A 117 -11.95 -9.37 -0.51
CA PHE A 117 -11.87 -9.16 -1.97
C PHE A 117 -10.81 -9.96 -2.71
N ARG A 118 -10.36 -11.07 -2.13
CA ARG A 118 -9.51 -12.05 -2.82
C ARG A 118 -10.23 -13.40 -2.89
N SER A 119 -9.75 -14.43 -2.21
CA SER A 119 -10.46 -15.71 -2.15
C SER A 119 -11.06 -15.93 -0.77
N ARG A 120 -12.01 -16.85 -0.68
CA ARG A 120 -12.61 -17.24 0.59
C ARG A 120 -11.58 -17.84 1.55
N GLU A 121 -10.64 -18.61 1.04
CA GLU A 121 -9.55 -19.19 1.82
C GLU A 121 -8.64 -18.10 2.38
N PHE A 122 -8.36 -17.07 1.58
CA PHE A 122 -7.55 -15.93 2.00
C PHE A 122 -8.22 -15.16 3.14
N GLU A 123 -9.52 -14.88 3.03
CA GLU A 123 -10.28 -14.14 4.06
C GLU A 123 -10.54 -14.99 5.31
N ASN A 124 -10.85 -16.26 5.15
CA ASN A 124 -11.23 -17.15 6.26
C ASN A 124 -10.09 -17.48 7.22
N VAL A 125 -8.86 -17.10 6.95
CA VAL A 125 -7.73 -17.24 7.89
C VAL A 125 -8.04 -16.57 9.23
N CYS A 126 -8.78 -15.46 9.21
CA CYS A 126 -9.20 -14.75 10.41
C CYS A 126 -10.53 -15.25 11.02
N TYR A 127 -11.21 -16.24 10.40
CA TYR A 127 -12.49 -16.73 10.91
C TYR A 127 -12.32 -17.40 12.28
N LYS A 128 -12.99 -16.85 13.29
CA LYS A 128 -12.84 -17.22 14.71
C LYS A 128 -11.40 -17.10 15.25
N ASN A 129 -10.53 -16.37 14.57
CA ASN A 129 -9.13 -16.19 14.95
C ASN A 129 -8.63 -14.77 14.55
N LEU A 130 -9.33 -13.75 15.03
CA LEU A 130 -9.02 -12.34 14.65
C LEU A 130 -7.62 -11.90 15.11
N LYS A 131 -7.08 -12.50 16.18
CA LYS A 131 -5.75 -12.14 16.70
C LYS A 131 -4.59 -12.43 15.74
N ASP A 132 -4.80 -13.31 14.74
CA ASP A 132 -3.80 -13.69 13.75
C ASP A 132 -4.02 -13.00 12.39
N ALA A 133 -4.99 -12.15 12.27
CA ALA A 133 -5.41 -11.58 10.98
C ALA A 133 -4.28 -10.86 10.24
N GLY A 134 -3.43 -11.60 9.55
CA GLY A 134 -2.41 -11.10 8.63
C GLY A 134 -1.02 -10.87 9.23
N LEU A 135 -0.81 -10.79 10.53
CA LEU A 135 0.49 -10.46 11.13
C LEU A 135 1.69 -11.26 10.60
N PRO A 136 1.63 -12.61 10.47
CA PRO A 136 2.73 -13.35 9.86
C PRO A 136 3.04 -12.96 8.42
N ASP A 137 2.01 -12.56 7.65
CA ASP A 137 2.18 -12.08 6.27
C ASP A 137 2.84 -10.71 6.23
N HIS A 138 2.43 -9.82 7.13
CA HIS A 138 3.02 -8.49 7.28
C HIS A 138 4.52 -8.60 7.61
N ILE A 139 4.88 -9.45 8.57
CA ILE A 139 6.28 -9.70 8.94
C ILE A 139 7.07 -10.25 7.74
N ALA A 140 6.53 -11.24 7.02
CA ALA A 140 7.19 -11.83 5.85
C ALA A 140 7.42 -10.77 4.76
N TRP A 141 6.40 -9.97 4.49
CA TRP A 141 6.44 -8.92 3.48
C TRP A 141 7.47 -7.82 3.83
N ILE A 142 7.48 -7.33 5.08
CA ILE A 142 8.43 -6.30 5.52
C ILE A 142 9.86 -6.81 5.45
N LYS A 143 10.12 -8.06 5.84
CA LYS A 143 11.44 -8.70 5.71
C LYS A 143 11.89 -8.74 4.25
N ALA A 144 11.03 -9.20 3.35
CA ALA A 144 11.33 -9.24 1.91
C ALA A 144 11.57 -7.86 1.31
N ALA A 145 10.84 -6.83 1.78
CA ALA A 145 11.08 -5.46 1.39
C ALA A 145 12.45 -4.96 1.88
N GLY A 146 12.81 -5.25 3.13
CA GLY A 146 14.11 -4.91 3.70
C GLY A 146 15.30 -5.57 2.99
N GLU A 147 15.14 -6.82 2.55
CA GLU A 147 16.14 -7.52 1.73
C GLU A 147 16.35 -6.84 0.36
N LYS A 148 15.26 -6.36 -0.25
CA LYS A 148 15.32 -5.69 -1.56
C LYS A 148 15.81 -4.25 -1.47
N TYR A 149 15.47 -3.54 -0.41
CA TYR A 149 15.70 -2.11 -0.27
C TYR A 149 16.66 -1.79 0.90
N PRO A 150 17.98 -1.66 0.64
CA PRO A 150 18.99 -1.45 1.68
C PRO A 150 18.81 -0.17 2.52
N TYR A 151 18.02 0.80 2.03
CA TYR A 151 17.70 2.02 2.76
C TYR A 151 16.68 1.79 3.90
N MET A 152 16.00 0.65 3.94
CA MET A 152 15.12 0.28 5.06
C MET A 152 15.97 -0.23 6.22
N ASP A 153 15.88 0.44 7.37
CA ASP A 153 16.59 0.02 8.58
C ASP A 153 15.75 -1.01 9.33
N MET A 154 16.10 -2.27 9.13
CA MET A 154 15.35 -3.40 9.69
C MET A 154 15.59 -3.60 11.20
N ASP A 155 16.54 -2.88 11.80
CA ASP A 155 16.74 -2.85 13.26
C ASP A 155 15.83 -1.82 13.94
N ARG A 156 15.17 -0.95 13.15
CA ARG A 156 14.25 0.10 13.61
C ARG A 156 12.93 0.03 12.89
N VAL A 157 12.18 -1.03 13.16
CA VAL A 157 10.83 -1.24 12.61
C VAL A 157 9.80 -1.00 13.70
N GLY A 158 8.88 -0.09 13.46
CA GLY A 158 7.75 0.22 14.32
C GLY A 158 6.42 -0.08 13.61
N ILE A 159 5.35 -0.11 14.40
CA ILE A 159 4.00 -0.35 13.93
C ILE A 159 3.04 0.60 14.63
N TYR A 160 2.05 1.07 13.91
CA TYR A 160 0.91 1.76 14.50
C TYR A 160 -0.37 1.47 13.71
N GLY A 161 -1.50 1.56 14.37
CA GLY A 161 -2.80 1.37 13.76
C GLY A 161 -3.92 1.88 14.64
N CYS A 162 -5.11 1.89 14.08
CA CYS A 162 -6.34 2.32 14.75
C CYS A 162 -7.39 1.21 14.65
N SER A 163 -8.30 1.12 15.63
CA SER A 163 -9.38 0.12 15.64
C SER A 163 -8.80 -1.30 15.54
N ALA A 164 -9.20 -2.10 14.53
CA ALA A 164 -8.66 -3.43 14.30
C ALA A 164 -7.13 -3.44 14.02
N GLY A 165 -6.57 -2.32 13.56
CA GLY A 165 -5.11 -2.17 13.46
C GLY A 165 -4.43 -1.84 14.78
N GLY A 166 -5.17 -1.54 15.84
CA GLY A 166 -4.67 -1.21 17.16
C GLY A 166 -4.79 -2.33 18.21
N GLN A 167 -5.14 -3.53 17.79
CA GLN A 167 -5.28 -4.71 18.67
C GLN A 167 -3.93 -5.28 19.10
#